data_7e3660416f3c9d32dda21d54a3220143
#
_entry.id   7e3660416f3c9d32dda21d54a3220143
#
_cell.length_a   1.000
_cell.length_b   1.000
_cell.length_c   1.000
_cell.angle_alpha   90.00
_cell.angle_beta   90.00
_cell.angle_gamma   90.00
#
_symmetry.space_group_name_H-M   'P 1'
#
loop_
_entity.id
_entity.type
_entity.pdbx_description
1 polymer ?
#
loop_
_entity_poly.entity_id
_entity_poly.type
_entity_poly.pdbx_seq_one_letter_code
_entity_poly.pdbx_strand_id
1 'polypeptide(L)'
;LEKGSREIYCGAIGFLSPEKMTFSVPIRILQRQTGADHFKYRVGGAIVWDSDTADEWLETQTKTAFLQDDFQLIETIQVENGQLTFKTEHFERLQKSAAYYGFKFNPDMLNLQPEQDGMLRLLLSRDGKFETSYRPIKAFNTVALSPMTIDSRADFLAHKTTYRPYFQAKDEIFLNERGELTEISRANLILEINGEWLTPPLSSGLLPGIYRQYLLDSGECREQVLYREDLTRADKVFCCNSVQGIREVVLL
;
A
#
# COMPACT_ATOMS: atom_id res chain seq x y z
N LEU A 1 34.81 20.84 4.96
CA LEU A 1 33.91 20.12 4.10
C LEU A 1 32.46 20.36 4.50
N GLU A 2 32.02 20.03 5.71
CA GLU A 2 30.67 20.32 6.19
C GLU A 2 30.56 21.76 6.69
N LYS A 3 29.47 22.45 6.28
CA LYS A 3 29.29 23.89 6.59
C LYS A 3 28.46 24.15 7.85
N GLY A 4 28.10 23.13 8.62
CA GLY A 4 27.26 23.29 9.79
C GLY A 4 27.51 22.27 10.89
N SER A 5 26.92 22.51 12.08
CA SER A 5 26.97 21.57 13.18
C SER A 5 26.16 20.31 12.85
N ARG A 6 26.69 19.15 13.19
CA ARG A 6 25.96 17.88 13.11
C ARG A 6 24.92 17.72 14.24
N GLU A 7 24.98 18.57 15.25
CA GLU A 7 24.16 18.45 16.46
C GLU A 7 24.34 17.06 17.08
N ILE A 8 23.24 16.29 17.23
CA ILE A 8 23.32 14.91 17.75
C ILE A 8 23.63 13.87 16.67
N TYR A 9 23.56 14.22 15.38
CA TYR A 9 23.78 13.28 14.29
C TYR A 9 25.22 12.75 14.27
N CYS A 10 25.38 11.42 14.21
CA CYS A 10 26.66 10.71 14.35
C CYS A 10 27.39 10.94 15.69
N GLY A 11 26.69 11.48 16.70
CA GLY A 11 27.20 11.59 18.07
C GLY A 11 26.92 10.30 18.87
N ALA A 12 26.58 10.45 20.14
CA ALA A 12 26.16 9.35 21.00
C ALA A 12 24.98 9.79 21.88
N ILE A 13 23.96 8.96 21.94
CA ILE A 13 22.83 9.10 22.86
C ILE A 13 22.78 7.84 23.69
N GLY A 14 22.71 7.98 25.01
CA GLY A 14 22.70 6.80 25.82
C GLY A 14 22.25 7.04 27.25
N PHE A 15 22.27 5.96 27.99
CA PHE A 15 21.95 5.88 29.39
C PHE A 15 23.18 5.41 30.16
N LEU A 16 23.44 6.05 31.29
CA LEU A 16 24.52 5.72 32.22
C LEU A 16 23.93 5.48 33.60
N SER A 17 24.16 4.30 34.16
CA SER A 17 23.90 3.97 35.56
C SER A 17 25.16 3.39 36.20
N PRO A 18 25.19 3.22 37.54
CA PRO A 18 26.30 2.55 38.19
C PRO A 18 26.58 1.12 37.68
N GLU A 19 25.52 0.44 37.20
CA GLU A 19 25.59 -0.97 36.77
C GLU A 19 25.75 -1.15 35.28
N LYS A 20 25.35 -0.15 34.49
CA LYS A 20 25.29 -0.31 33.01
C LYS A 20 25.44 1.00 32.25
N MET A 21 26.20 0.93 31.18
CA MET A 21 26.26 1.96 30.14
C MET A 21 25.69 1.41 28.83
N THR A 22 24.81 2.16 28.20
CA THR A 22 24.27 1.81 26.89
C THR A 22 24.23 3.07 26.03
N PHE A 23 24.91 3.06 24.87
CA PHE A 23 24.91 4.16 23.93
C PHE A 23 24.52 3.68 22.54
N SER A 24 23.83 4.55 21.81
CA SER A 24 23.49 4.37 20.39
C SER A 24 24.05 5.52 19.59
N VAL A 25 24.51 5.24 18.39
CA VAL A 25 24.90 6.27 17.43
C VAL A 25 23.62 6.78 16.75
N PRO A 26 23.26 8.07 16.91
CA PRO A 26 22.04 8.64 16.34
C PRO A 26 22.21 8.88 14.83
N ILE A 27 21.92 7.86 14.04
CA ILE A 27 21.77 7.89 12.59
C ILE A 27 20.33 7.55 12.21
N ARG A 28 19.87 8.02 11.06
CA ARG A 28 18.47 7.86 10.61
C ARG A 28 17.46 8.40 11.64
N ILE A 29 17.70 9.56 12.16
CA ILE A 29 16.89 10.22 13.18
C ILE A 29 16.25 11.49 12.63
N LEU A 30 15.02 11.73 13.06
CA LEU A 30 14.34 13.00 12.89
C LEU A 30 14.56 13.87 14.14
N GLN A 31 15.13 15.06 13.96
CA GLN A 31 15.32 16.06 15.00
C GLN A 31 14.32 17.20 14.83
N ARG A 32 13.79 17.69 15.93
CA ARG A 32 13.01 18.94 15.96
C ARG A 32 13.46 19.78 17.15
N GLN A 33 13.80 21.02 16.91
CA GLN A 33 14.02 21.98 17.98
C GLN A 33 12.68 22.40 18.59
N THR A 34 12.64 22.65 19.89
CA THR A 34 11.44 23.13 20.57
C THR A 34 10.97 24.42 19.92
N GLY A 35 9.67 24.47 19.52
CA GLY A 35 9.08 25.60 18.83
C GLY A 35 9.26 25.64 17.31
N ALA A 36 10.08 24.75 16.72
CA ALA A 36 10.17 24.65 15.27
C ALA A 36 8.94 23.92 14.69
N ASP A 37 8.52 24.31 13.49
CA ASP A 37 7.43 23.72 12.72
C ASP A 37 7.88 22.58 11.78
N HIS A 38 9.18 22.32 11.70
CA HIS A 38 9.78 21.34 10.82
C HIS A 38 10.74 20.40 11.57
N PHE A 39 10.94 19.23 10.98
CA PHE A 39 11.94 18.27 11.39
C PHE A 39 13.16 18.35 10.48
N LYS A 40 14.34 18.08 11.04
CA LYS A 40 15.57 17.85 10.28
C LYS A 40 15.88 16.36 10.25
N TYR A 41 16.03 15.80 9.07
CA TYR A 41 16.55 14.46 8.87
C TYR A 41 17.93 14.55 8.22
N ARG A 42 18.94 14.10 8.96
CA ARG A 42 20.31 14.11 8.45
C ARG A 42 20.68 12.71 7.98
N VAL A 43 21.27 12.65 6.81
CA VAL A 43 21.67 11.41 6.15
C VAL A 43 23.05 11.60 5.52
N GLY A 44 23.79 10.50 5.42
CA GLY A 44 25.10 10.46 4.78
C GLY A 44 25.59 9.02 4.65
N GLY A 45 26.67 8.82 3.92
CA GLY A 45 27.42 7.57 3.79
C GLY A 45 28.82 7.71 4.37
N ALA A 46 29.50 6.59 4.58
CA ALA A 46 30.92 6.55 4.90
C ALA A 46 31.70 6.42 3.58
N ILE A 47 32.48 7.43 3.24
CA ILE A 47 33.34 7.40 2.05
C ILE A 47 34.60 6.62 2.39
N VAL A 48 34.85 5.56 1.66
CA VAL A 48 36.03 4.72 1.73
C VAL A 48 36.87 4.85 0.44
N TRP A 49 38.02 4.23 0.40
CA TRP A 49 38.97 4.42 -0.71
C TRP A 49 38.43 3.97 -2.07
N ASP A 50 37.59 2.94 -2.08
CA ASP A 50 36.96 2.35 -3.25
C ASP A 50 35.50 2.80 -3.48
N SER A 51 35.04 3.83 -2.75
CA SER A 51 33.72 4.40 -2.96
C SER A 51 33.59 5.07 -4.34
N ASP A 52 32.52 4.76 -5.07
CA ASP A 52 32.09 5.51 -6.25
C ASP A 52 31.16 6.67 -5.86
N THR A 53 31.40 7.86 -6.38
CA THR A 53 30.64 9.06 -6.04
C THR A 53 29.16 8.95 -6.39
N ALA A 54 28.81 8.30 -7.52
CA ALA A 54 27.43 8.17 -7.95
C ALA A 54 26.69 7.15 -7.08
N ASP A 55 27.33 6.06 -6.69
CA ASP A 55 26.77 5.03 -5.82
C ASP A 55 26.52 5.59 -4.41
N GLU A 56 27.46 6.33 -3.85
CA GLU A 56 27.32 6.99 -2.54
C GLU A 56 26.18 8.03 -2.53
N TRP A 57 26.06 8.78 -3.63
CA TRP A 57 24.95 9.72 -3.80
C TRP A 57 23.61 8.99 -3.91
N LEU A 58 23.53 7.90 -4.68
CA LEU A 58 22.33 7.06 -4.80
C LEU A 58 21.96 6.42 -3.45
N GLU A 59 22.94 5.95 -2.69
CA GLU A 59 22.70 5.43 -1.33
C GLU A 59 22.11 6.50 -0.42
N THR A 60 22.62 7.73 -0.48
CA THR A 60 22.10 8.86 0.29
C THR A 60 20.65 9.18 -0.09
N GLN A 61 20.32 9.18 -1.39
CA GLN A 61 18.95 9.35 -1.88
C GLN A 61 18.03 8.21 -1.41
N THR A 62 18.50 6.97 -1.49
CA THR A 62 17.75 5.79 -1.02
C THR A 62 17.44 5.86 0.48
N LYS A 63 18.39 6.36 1.28
CA LYS A 63 18.17 6.58 2.72
C LYS A 63 17.13 7.65 3.04
N THR A 64 16.81 8.52 2.10
CA THR A 64 15.78 9.56 2.25
C THR A 64 14.47 9.23 1.53
N ALA A 65 14.43 8.17 0.74
CA ALA A 65 13.30 7.84 -0.12
C ALA A 65 11.97 7.67 0.64
N PHE A 66 12.02 7.19 1.88
CA PHE A 66 10.83 7.05 2.73
C PHE A 66 10.25 8.39 3.21
N LEU A 67 10.99 9.51 3.07
CA LEU A 67 10.52 10.86 3.37
C LEU A 67 9.90 11.54 2.14
N GLN A 68 10.08 10.95 0.96
CA GLN A 68 9.53 11.48 -0.27
C GLN A 68 8.08 11.04 -0.39
N ASP A 69 7.20 11.93 -0.06
CA ASP A 69 5.75 11.73 -0.07
C ASP A 69 5.14 11.96 -1.48
N ASP A 70 5.75 11.42 -2.51
CA ASP A 70 5.29 11.59 -3.91
C ASP A 70 4.19 10.58 -4.32
N PHE A 71 3.49 9.99 -3.35
CA PHE A 71 2.35 9.16 -3.70
C PHE A 71 1.04 9.94 -3.74
N GLN A 72 0.13 9.45 -4.55
CA GLN A 72 -1.26 9.93 -4.63
C GLN A 72 -2.19 8.84 -4.08
N LEU A 73 -3.31 9.26 -3.54
CA LEU A 73 -4.42 8.35 -3.29
C LEU A 73 -5.12 8.04 -4.60
N ILE A 74 -5.55 6.79 -4.75
CA ILE A 74 -6.11 6.33 -6.01
C ILE A 74 -7.43 5.62 -5.77
N GLU A 75 -8.42 5.94 -6.59
CA GLU A 75 -9.60 5.11 -6.76
C GLU A 75 -9.74 4.63 -8.21
N THR A 76 -10.38 3.48 -8.35
CA THR A 76 -10.65 2.88 -9.64
C THR A 76 -12.10 2.39 -9.59
N ILE A 77 -12.96 3.04 -10.36
CA ILE A 77 -14.41 2.93 -10.23
C ILE A 77 -14.98 2.49 -11.58
N GLN A 78 -15.84 1.51 -11.58
CA GLN A 78 -16.59 1.14 -12.76
C GLN A 78 -17.67 2.20 -13.02
N VAL A 79 -17.80 2.61 -14.28
CA VAL A 79 -18.88 3.45 -14.75
C VAL A 79 -19.78 2.59 -15.64
N GLU A 80 -21.05 2.52 -15.30
CA GLU A 80 -22.08 1.81 -16.07
C GLU A 80 -23.30 2.71 -16.25
N ASN A 81 -23.77 2.86 -17.47
CA ASN A 81 -24.92 3.72 -17.83
C ASN A 81 -24.77 5.16 -17.30
N GLY A 82 -23.56 5.70 -17.34
CA GLY A 82 -23.23 7.04 -16.85
C GLY A 82 -23.23 7.19 -15.32
N GLN A 83 -23.22 6.08 -14.58
CA GLN A 83 -23.21 6.10 -13.12
C GLN A 83 -21.98 5.39 -12.55
N LEU A 84 -21.43 5.94 -11.46
CA LEU A 84 -20.34 5.33 -10.71
C LEU A 84 -20.89 4.19 -9.84
N THR A 85 -20.41 2.96 -10.04
CA THR A 85 -20.77 1.83 -9.18
C THR A 85 -20.06 1.93 -7.84
N PHE A 86 -20.70 1.55 -6.75
CA PHE A 86 -20.17 1.65 -5.38
C PHE A 86 -19.61 3.04 -5.05
N LYS A 87 -20.28 4.09 -5.55
CA LYS A 87 -19.80 5.47 -5.44
C LYS A 87 -19.52 5.85 -3.98
N THR A 88 -20.45 5.58 -3.09
CA THR A 88 -20.35 5.93 -1.67
C THR A 88 -19.13 5.28 -1.03
N GLU A 89 -18.96 3.99 -1.21
CA GLU A 89 -17.90 3.19 -0.62
C GLU A 89 -16.51 3.62 -1.13
N HIS A 90 -16.40 3.96 -2.42
CA HIS A 90 -15.18 4.49 -3.01
C HIS A 90 -14.77 5.82 -2.38
N PHE A 91 -15.70 6.75 -2.25
CA PHE A 91 -15.39 8.07 -1.68
C PHE A 91 -15.17 8.01 -0.17
N GLU A 92 -15.86 7.16 0.57
CA GLU A 92 -15.60 6.93 1.99
C GLU A 92 -14.19 6.36 2.23
N ARG A 93 -13.76 5.37 1.43
CA ARG A 93 -12.40 4.83 1.52
C ARG A 93 -11.36 5.88 1.18
N LEU A 94 -11.57 6.67 0.14
CA LEU A 94 -10.70 7.76 -0.24
C LEU A 94 -10.61 8.80 0.87
N GLN A 95 -11.74 9.18 1.48
CA GLN A 95 -11.78 10.16 2.57
C GLN A 95 -11.07 9.64 3.82
N LYS A 96 -11.27 8.37 4.19
CA LYS A 96 -10.54 7.74 5.30
C LYS A 96 -9.03 7.75 5.05
N SER A 97 -8.59 7.41 3.84
CA SER A 97 -7.18 7.44 3.47
C SER A 97 -6.61 8.86 3.44
N ALA A 98 -7.39 9.84 2.96
CA ALA A 98 -7.01 11.25 2.95
C ALA A 98 -6.81 11.77 4.38
N ALA A 99 -7.73 11.45 5.30
CA ALA A 99 -7.62 11.82 6.70
C ALA A 99 -6.39 11.18 7.37
N TYR A 100 -6.13 9.89 7.09
CA TYR A 100 -5.00 9.15 7.65
C TYR A 100 -3.65 9.75 7.25
N TYR A 101 -3.46 10.08 5.98
CA TYR A 101 -2.21 10.62 5.45
C TYR A 101 -2.12 12.16 5.44
N GLY A 102 -3.15 12.88 5.92
CA GLY A 102 -3.19 14.33 5.93
C GLY A 102 -3.32 14.97 4.54
N PHE A 103 -3.98 14.28 3.61
CA PHE A 103 -4.36 14.85 2.32
C PHE A 103 -5.57 15.77 2.48
N LYS A 104 -5.61 16.85 1.72
CA LYS A 104 -6.82 17.68 1.64
C LYS A 104 -7.88 16.95 0.82
N PHE A 105 -8.98 16.59 1.46
CA PHE A 105 -10.11 16.01 0.73
C PHE A 105 -10.88 17.14 0.03
N ASN A 106 -11.12 16.98 -1.28
CA ASN A 106 -11.88 17.95 -2.07
C ASN A 106 -13.32 17.46 -2.24
N PRO A 107 -14.33 18.14 -1.63
CA PRO A 107 -15.73 17.73 -1.75
C PRO A 107 -16.28 17.75 -3.19
N ASP A 108 -15.67 18.50 -4.10
CA ASP A 108 -16.11 18.57 -5.51
C ASP A 108 -16.04 17.21 -6.19
N MET A 109 -15.16 16.32 -5.72
CA MET A 109 -15.09 14.94 -6.21
C MET A 109 -16.41 14.18 -6.03
N LEU A 110 -17.19 14.51 -5.00
CA LEU A 110 -18.49 13.87 -4.76
C LEU A 110 -19.52 14.20 -5.86
N ASN A 111 -19.33 15.31 -6.57
CA ASN A 111 -20.18 15.76 -7.67
C ASN A 111 -19.65 15.32 -9.04
N LEU A 112 -18.64 14.46 -9.08
CA LEU A 112 -18.03 13.95 -10.31
C LEU A 112 -19.10 13.33 -11.20
N GLN A 113 -19.18 13.82 -12.44
CA GLN A 113 -20.02 13.26 -13.49
C GLN A 113 -19.13 12.51 -14.47
N PRO A 114 -19.36 11.21 -14.68
CA PRO A 114 -18.62 10.44 -15.65
C PRO A 114 -18.88 10.94 -17.08
N GLU A 115 -17.84 10.98 -17.90
CA GLU A 115 -17.93 11.40 -19.32
C GLU A 115 -18.28 10.22 -20.23
N GLN A 116 -17.99 8.99 -19.79
CA GLN A 116 -18.22 7.76 -20.56
C GLN A 116 -18.25 6.54 -19.64
N ASP A 117 -18.82 5.46 -20.13
CA ASP A 117 -18.76 4.16 -19.45
C ASP A 117 -17.35 3.55 -19.51
N GLY A 118 -17.02 2.71 -18.54
CA GLY A 118 -15.73 2.05 -18.43
C GLY A 118 -15.05 2.20 -17.07
N MET A 119 -13.74 2.06 -17.04
CA MET A 119 -12.95 2.15 -15.82
C MET A 119 -12.44 3.58 -15.63
N LEU A 120 -13.06 4.31 -14.71
CA LEU A 120 -12.59 5.63 -14.26
C LEU A 120 -11.49 5.44 -13.20
N ARG A 121 -10.34 6.05 -13.43
CA ARG A 121 -9.27 6.19 -12.44
C ARG A 121 -9.27 7.62 -11.91
N LEU A 122 -9.35 7.78 -10.59
CA LEU A 122 -9.23 9.04 -9.87
C LEU A 122 -7.93 9.02 -9.08
N LEU A 123 -7.14 10.09 -9.19
CA LEU A 123 -5.93 10.34 -8.41
C LEU A 123 -6.15 11.60 -7.58
N LEU A 124 -5.87 11.52 -6.28
CA LEU A 124 -5.93 12.66 -5.36
C LEU A 124 -4.52 12.97 -4.86
N SER A 125 -4.07 14.19 -5.10
CA SER A 125 -2.80 14.72 -4.60
C SER A 125 -2.96 15.31 -3.19
N ARG A 126 -1.85 15.44 -2.47
CA ARG A 126 -1.84 15.92 -1.07
C ARG A 126 -2.46 17.30 -0.88
N ASP A 127 -2.31 18.19 -1.86
CA ASP A 127 -2.88 19.54 -1.85
C ASP A 127 -4.39 19.59 -2.12
N GLY A 128 -5.03 18.46 -2.41
CA GLY A 128 -6.46 18.34 -2.70
C GLY A 128 -6.80 18.43 -4.18
N LYS A 129 -5.82 18.61 -5.06
CA LYS A 129 -6.07 18.48 -6.50
C LYS A 129 -6.35 17.04 -6.86
N PHE A 130 -7.31 16.83 -7.75
CA PHE A 130 -7.61 15.50 -8.27
C PHE A 130 -7.64 15.51 -9.80
N GLU A 131 -7.30 14.35 -10.34
CA GLU A 131 -7.31 14.10 -11.78
C GLU A 131 -8.09 12.83 -12.06
N THR A 132 -8.80 12.80 -13.17
CA THR A 132 -9.52 11.64 -13.64
C THR A 132 -9.02 11.20 -15.01
N SER A 133 -9.05 9.91 -15.25
CA SER A 133 -8.70 9.34 -16.55
C SER A 133 -9.45 8.02 -16.76
N TYR A 134 -9.77 7.72 -18.00
CA TYR A 134 -10.35 6.44 -18.36
C TYR A 134 -9.28 5.49 -18.87
N ARG A 135 -9.40 4.22 -18.48
CA ARG A 135 -8.45 3.18 -18.90
C ARG A 135 -9.21 1.93 -19.35
N PRO A 136 -8.69 1.19 -20.32
CA PRO A 136 -9.26 -0.09 -20.66
C PRO A 136 -9.15 -1.06 -19.50
N ILE A 137 -10.21 -1.84 -19.27
CA ILE A 137 -10.21 -2.91 -18.30
C ILE A 137 -9.32 -4.04 -18.85
N LYS A 138 -8.21 -4.29 -18.15
CA LYS A 138 -7.31 -5.41 -18.47
C LYS A 138 -7.63 -6.55 -17.51
N ALA A 139 -8.38 -7.52 -17.98
CA ALA A 139 -8.58 -8.77 -17.27
C ALA A 139 -7.28 -9.58 -17.24
N PHE A 140 -7.08 -10.33 -16.16
CA PHE A 140 -6.07 -11.38 -16.06
C PHE A 140 -6.77 -12.70 -15.73
N ASN A 141 -6.28 -13.79 -16.28
CA ASN A 141 -6.91 -15.10 -16.13
C ASN A 141 -6.00 -16.09 -15.40
N THR A 142 -4.76 -15.71 -15.14
CA THR A 142 -3.77 -16.53 -14.45
C THR A 142 -3.11 -15.75 -13.35
N VAL A 143 -2.76 -16.41 -12.25
CA VAL A 143 -2.02 -15.86 -11.12
C VAL A 143 -0.92 -16.83 -10.72
N ALA A 144 0.17 -16.33 -10.20
CA ALA A 144 1.25 -17.13 -9.62
C ALA A 144 1.47 -16.73 -8.16
N LEU A 145 2.05 -17.61 -7.38
CA LEU A 145 2.47 -17.27 -6.03
C LEU A 145 3.72 -16.37 -6.11
N SER A 146 3.68 -15.22 -5.48
CA SER A 146 4.82 -14.30 -5.44
C SER A 146 5.98 -14.90 -4.62
N PRO A 147 7.24 -14.75 -5.08
CA PRO A 147 8.39 -15.05 -4.25
C PRO A 147 8.61 -14.02 -3.14
N MET A 148 7.92 -12.88 -3.17
CA MET A 148 8.05 -11.80 -2.20
C MET A 148 7.11 -12.03 -1.02
N THR A 149 7.63 -11.83 0.18
CA THR A 149 6.83 -11.79 1.42
C THR A 149 6.55 -10.34 1.78
N ILE A 150 5.31 -10.03 2.15
CA ILE A 150 4.91 -8.71 2.61
C ILE A 150 4.89 -8.62 4.13
N ASP A 151 5.13 -7.45 4.70
CA ASP A 151 4.90 -7.17 6.12
C ASP A 151 3.43 -6.77 6.31
N SER A 152 2.64 -7.65 6.94
CA SER A 152 1.21 -7.41 7.15
C SER A 152 0.89 -6.18 8.01
N ARG A 153 1.89 -5.63 8.72
CA ARG A 153 1.75 -4.43 9.55
C ARG A 153 2.01 -3.14 8.80
N ALA A 154 2.35 -3.24 7.51
CA ALA A 154 2.63 -2.06 6.69
C ALA A 154 1.34 -1.28 6.41
N ASP A 155 1.21 -0.09 6.97
CA ASP A 155 0.00 0.74 6.90
C ASP A 155 -0.51 0.99 5.47
N PHE A 156 0.40 1.12 4.50
CA PHE A 156 0.00 1.38 3.12
C PHE A 156 -0.79 0.23 2.47
N LEU A 157 -0.77 -0.98 3.02
CA LEU A 157 -1.59 -2.10 2.53
C LEU A 157 -3.09 -1.83 2.72
N ALA A 158 -3.44 -1.15 3.82
CA ALA A 158 -4.82 -0.78 4.12
C ALA A 158 -5.35 0.39 3.27
N HIS A 159 -4.48 1.04 2.50
CA HIS A 159 -4.80 2.24 1.74
C HIS A 159 -4.49 2.07 0.26
N LYS A 160 -5.41 2.52 -0.59
CA LYS A 160 -5.22 2.47 -2.04
C LYS A 160 -4.42 3.68 -2.52
N THR A 161 -3.12 3.48 -2.72
CA THR A 161 -2.18 4.53 -3.11
C THR A 161 -1.42 4.19 -4.38
N THR A 162 -0.71 5.15 -4.97
CA THR A 162 0.23 4.90 -6.06
C THR A 162 1.56 4.32 -5.56
N TYR A 163 1.86 4.42 -4.26
CA TYR A 163 2.98 3.75 -3.62
C TYR A 163 2.64 2.27 -3.38
N ARG A 164 3.21 1.40 -4.18
CA ARG A 164 2.93 -0.04 -4.16
C ARG A 164 4.22 -0.85 -4.32
N PRO A 165 5.10 -0.85 -3.32
CA PRO A 165 6.44 -1.40 -3.43
C PRO A 165 6.48 -2.92 -3.68
N TYR A 166 5.46 -3.65 -3.24
CA TYR A 166 5.37 -5.10 -3.45
C TYR A 166 4.67 -5.49 -4.76
N PHE A 167 3.86 -4.59 -5.33
CA PHE A 167 3.02 -4.90 -6.48
C PHE A 167 3.71 -4.49 -7.78
N GLN A 168 4.51 -5.37 -8.34
CA GLN A 168 5.11 -5.19 -9.65
C GLN A 168 4.12 -5.53 -10.79
N ALA A 169 4.60 -5.60 -12.02
CA ALA A 169 3.72 -5.70 -13.20
C ALA A 169 3.00 -7.05 -13.36
N LYS A 170 3.23 -8.03 -12.50
CA LYS A 170 2.65 -9.38 -12.60
C LYS A 170 1.43 -9.52 -11.70
N ASP A 171 0.52 -10.40 -12.08
CA ASP A 171 -0.63 -10.78 -11.26
C ASP A 171 -0.22 -11.92 -10.33
N GLU A 172 0.17 -11.58 -9.12
CA GLU A 172 0.72 -12.48 -8.12
C GLU A 172 -0.12 -12.48 -6.85
N ILE A 173 -0.23 -13.65 -6.22
CA ILE A 173 -0.77 -13.85 -4.87
C ILE A 173 0.38 -13.68 -3.89
N PHE A 174 0.20 -12.92 -2.82
CA PHE A 174 1.23 -12.67 -1.82
C PHE A 174 1.00 -13.45 -0.54
N LEU A 175 2.11 -13.80 0.11
CA LEU A 175 2.15 -14.28 1.49
C LEU A 175 2.68 -13.15 2.39
N ASN A 176 2.21 -13.13 3.63
CA ASN A 176 2.79 -12.27 4.65
C ASN A 176 3.90 -13.00 5.44
N GLU A 177 4.51 -12.29 6.39
CA GLU A 177 5.60 -12.81 7.25
C GLU A 177 5.18 -14.00 8.15
N ARG A 178 3.88 -14.25 8.28
CA ARG A 178 3.33 -15.42 9.01
C ARG A 178 2.99 -16.60 8.09
N GLY A 179 3.27 -16.47 6.79
CA GLY A 179 2.91 -17.48 5.78
C GLY A 179 1.43 -17.49 5.40
N GLU A 180 0.66 -16.50 5.79
CA GLU A 180 -0.76 -16.36 5.45
C GLU A 180 -0.89 -15.76 4.05
N LEU A 181 -1.85 -16.26 3.28
CA LEU A 181 -2.27 -15.64 2.02
C LEU A 181 -2.89 -14.27 2.29
N THR A 182 -2.65 -13.33 1.40
CA THR A 182 -3.16 -11.96 1.54
C THR A 182 -4.07 -11.57 0.37
N GLU A 183 -3.56 -10.94 -0.64
CA GLU A 183 -4.32 -10.52 -1.82
C GLU A 183 -3.56 -10.79 -3.11
N ILE A 184 -4.20 -10.53 -4.23
CA ILE A 184 -3.59 -10.50 -5.56
C ILE A 184 -3.20 -9.04 -5.87
N SER A 185 -2.18 -8.83 -6.68
CA SER A 185 -1.63 -7.49 -7.01
C SER A 185 -2.68 -6.40 -7.29
N ARG A 186 -3.85 -6.76 -7.85
CA ARG A 186 -4.90 -5.81 -8.28
C ARG A 186 -6.30 -6.16 -7.81
N ALA A 187 -6.43 -7.20 -6.95
CA ALA A 187 -7.71 -7.74 -6.53
C ALA A 187 -7.59 -8.45 -5.18
N ASN A 188 -8.68 -8.61 -4.47
CA ASN A 188 -8.68 -9.51 -3.31
C ASN A 188 -8.80 -10.98 -3.77
N LEU A 189 -8.22 -11.86 -2.97
CA LEU A 189 -8.24 -13.30 -3.18
C LEU A 189 -9.49 -13.93 -2.56
N ILE A 190 -10.12 -14.85 -3.27
CA ILE A 190 -11.17 -15.72 -2.75
C ILE A 190 -10.84 -17.16 -3.16
N LEU A 191 -10.93 -18.08 -2.23
CA LEU A 191 -10.83 -19.52 -2.48
C LEU A 191 -12.20 -20.18 -2.27
N GLU A 192 -12.60 -21.03 -3.20
CA GLU A 192 -13.72 -21.95 -3.00
C GLU A 192 -13.16 -23.25 -2.42
N ILE A 193 -13.61 -23.61 -1.23
CA ILE A 193 -13.20 -24.84 -0.55
C ILE A 193 -14.45 -25.52 -0.01
N ASN A 194 -14.74 -26.74 -0.48
CA ASN A 194 -15.95 -27.50 -0.13
C ASN A 194 -17.25 -26.71 -0.38
N GLY A 195 -17.30 -25.91 -1.44
CA GLY A 195 -18.46 -25.10 -1.81
C GLY A 195 -18.62 -23.81 -1.01
N GLU A 196 -17.71 -23.48 -0.10
CA GLU A 196 -17.69 -22.20 0.63
C GLU A 196 -16.65 -21.24 0.05
N TRP A 197 -17.02 -19.96 -0.06
CA TRP A 197 -16.10 -18.91 -0.47
C TRP A 197 -15.40 -18.28 0.75
N LEU A 198 -14.08 -18.34 0.73
CA LEU A 198 -13.21 -17.90 1.82
C LEU A 198 -12.26 -16.81 1.32
N THR A 199 -12.09 -15.74 2.10
CA THR A 199 -11.13 -14.66 1.82
C THR A 199 -10.27 -14.39 3.05
N PRO A 200 -8.97 -14.04 2.88
CA PRO A 200 -8.13 -13.69 4.02
C PRO A 200 -8.69 -12.48 4.78
N PRO A 201 -8.53 -12.44 6.14
CA PRO A 201 -8.94 -11.29 6.93
C PRO A 201 -8.00 -10.09 6.72
N LEU A 202 -8.47 -8.89 7.03
CA LEU A 202 -7.64 -7.67 6.92
C LEU A 202 -6.35 -7.74 7.74
N SER A 203 -6.36 -8.48 8.85
CA SER A 203 -5.17 -8.72 9.69
C SER A 203 -4.05 -9.47 8.96
N SER A 204 -4.33 -10.15 7.86
CA SER A 204 -3.31 -10.78 7.02
C SER A 204 -2.54 -9.76 6.15
N GLY A 205 -2.96 -8.49 6.11
CA GLY A 205 -2.27 -7.42 5.38
C GLY A 205 -2.72 -7.30 3.93
N LEU A 206 -3.91 -6.79 3.72
CA LEU A 206 -4.50 -6.58 2.39
C LEU A 206 -5.36 -5.32 2.35
N LEU A 207 -5.64 -4.86 1.14
CA LEU A 207 -6.53 -3.74 0.92
C LEU A 207 -7.97 -4.13 1.31
N PRO A 208 -8.70 -3.30 2.10
CA PRO A 208 -10.13 -3.47 2.32
C PRO A 208 -10.88 -3.17 1.01
N GLY A 209 -11.02 -4.22 0.18
CA GLY A 209 -11.64 -4.10 -1.14
C GLY A 209 -13.15 -3.93 -1.03
N ILE A 210 -13.70 -3.01 -1.82
CA ILE A 210 -15.13 -2.67 -1.78
C ILE A 210 -15.99 -3.88 -2.21
N TYR A 211 -15.62 -4.55 -3.28
CA TYR A 211 -16.37 -5.73 -3.74
C TYR A 211 -16.20 -6.93 -2.79
N ARG A 212 -15.02 -7.06 -2.16
CA ARG A 212 -14.80 -8.03 -1.08
C ARG A 212 -15.76 -7.77 0.09
N GLN A 213 -15.87 -6.51 0.51
CA GLN A 213 -16.80 -6.14 1.59
C GLN A 213 -18.25 -6.43 1.21
N TYR A 214 -18.66 -6.11 -0.01
CA TYR A 214 -19.99 -6.45 -0.53
C TYR A 214 -20.28 -7.97 -0.41
N LEU A 215 -19.35 -8.84 -0.78
CA LEU A 215 -19.50 -10.30 -0.66
C LEU A 215 -19.56 -10.77 0.80
N LEU A 216 -18.85 -10.11 1.70
CA LEU A 216 -18.94 -10.41 3.14
C LEU A 216 -20.29 -9.98 3.72
N ASP A 217 -20.77 -8.80 3.37
CA ASP A 217 -22.04 -8.24 3.86
C ASP A 217 -23.25 -9.02 3.31
N SER A 218 -23.15 -9.55 2.09
CA SER A 218 -24.19 -10.42 1.51
C SER A 218 -24.19 -11.84 2.08
N GLY A 219 -23.14 -12.22 2.84
CA GLY A 219 -22.98 -13.58 3.37
C GLY A 219 -22.54 -14.62 2.33
N GLU A 220 -22.17 -14.18 1.12
CA GLU A 220 -21.66 -15.07 0.06
C GLU A 220 -20.22 -15.52 0.32
N CYS A 221 -19.47 -14.76 1.11
CA CYS A 221 -18.08 -15.03 1.45
C CYS A 221 -17.86 -14.84 2.94
N ARG A 222 -16.93 -15.56 3.54
CA ARG A 222 -16.51 -15.36 4.94
C ARG A 222 -15.00 -15.17 5.06
N GLU A 223 -14.57 -14.46 6.09
CA GLU A 223 -13.15 -14.34 6.41
C GLU A 223 -12.61 -15.61 7.06
N GLN A 224 -11.44 -16.01 6.62
CA GLN A 224 -10.64 -17.08 7.23
C GLN A 224 -9.17 -16.84 6.95
N VAL A 225 -8.30 -17.06 7.93
CA VAL A 225 -6.87 -17.12 7.69
C VAL A 225 -6.59 -18.31 6.76
N LEU A 226 -5.94 -18.02 5.64
CA LEU A 226 -5.64 -18.99 4.59
C LEU A 226 -4.13 -19.09 4.42
N TYR A 227 -3.64 -20.28 4.12
CA TYR A 227 -2.23 -20.58 3.94
C TYR A 227 -1.95 -21.10 2.55
N ARG A 228 -0.66 -21.26 2.20
CA ARG A 228 -0.25 -21.76 0.90
C ARG A 228 -0.90 -23.11 0.54
N GLU A 229 -1.07 -23.97 1.51
CA GLU A 229 -1.64 -25.31 1.35
C GLU A 229 -3.11 -25.24 0.93
N ASP A 230 -3.82 -24.18 1.32
CA ASP A 230 -5.22 -23.98 0.95
C ASP A 230 -5.37 -23.70 -0.55
N LEU A 231 -4.37 -23.16 -1.23
CA LEU A 231 -4.37 -23.00 -2.69
C LEU A 231 -4.45 -24.36 -3.40
N THR A 232 -3.83 -25.41 -2.84
CA THR A 232 -3.88 -26.76 -3.43
C THR A 232 -5.12 -27.54 -3.06
N ARG A 233 -5.83 -27.11 -2.01
CA ARG A 233 -7.10 -27.69 -1.53
C ARG A 233 -8.32 -27.01 -2.13
N ALA A 234 -8.13 -25.83 -2.69
CA ALA A 234 -9.23 -25.06 -3.26
C ALA A 234 -9.79 -25.75 -4.51
N ASP A 235 -11.11 -25.85 -4.57
CA ASP A 235 -11.83 -26.31 -5.74
C ASP A 235 -11.67 -25.30 -6.89
N LYS A 236 -11.67 -23.99 -6.51
CA LYS A 236 -11.44 -22.86 -7.43
C LYS A 236 -10.75 -21.70 -6.74
N VAL A 237 -10.03 -20.93 -7.53
CA VAL A 237 -9.41 -19.67 -7.11
C VAL A 237 -10.08 -18.51 -7.85
N PHE A 238 -10.53 -17.51 -7.10
CA PHE A 238 -11.12 -16.31 -7.66
C PHE A 238 -10.35 -15.06 -7.27
N CYS A 239 -10.45 -14.05 -8.10
CA CYS A 239 -10.11 -12.68 -7.76
C CYS A 239 -11.37 -11.81 -7.77
N CYS A 240 -11.43 -10.79 -6.89
CA CYS A 240 -12.52 -9.84 -6.90
C CYS A 240 -12.05 -8.40 -6.72
N ASN A 241 -12.71 -7.49 -7.42
CA ASN A 241 -12.58 -6.04 -7.24
C ASN A 241 -13.84 -5.32 -7.74
N SER A 242 -14.03 -4.05 -7.37
CA SER A 242 -15.21 -3.25 -7.69
C SER A 242 -15.38 -2.89 -9.19
N VAL A 243 -14.37 -3.16 -10.03
CA VAL A 243 -14.42 -2.87 -11.47
C VAL A 243 -14.90 -4.08 -12.27
N GLN A 244 -14.51 -5.28 -11.86
CA GLN A 244 -14.71 -6.51 -12.62
C GLN A 244 -15.58 -7.53 -11.90
N GLY A 245 -16.05 -7.22 -10.68
CA GLY A 245 -16.75 -8.19 -9.84
C GLY A 245 -15.82 -9.34 -9.42
N ILE A 246 -16.39 -10.52 -9.34
CA ILE A 246 -15.69 -11.78 -9.06
C ILE A 246 -15.38 -12.52 -10.36
N ARG A 247 -14.18 -13.12 -10.46
CA ARG A 247 -13.76 -13.91 -11.62
C ARG A 247 -12.85 -15.05 -11.19
N GLU A 248 -13.06 -16.19 -11.81
CA GLU A 248 -12.17 -17.34 -11.67
C GLU A 248 -10.82 -17.06 -12.35
N VAL A 249 -9.73 -17.50 -11.71
CA VAL A 249 -8.37 -17.41 -12.21
C VAL A 249 -7.66 -18.75 -12.04
N VAL A 250 -6.71 -19.03 -12.91
CA VAL A 250 -5.92 -20.26 -12.90
C VAL A 250 -4.61 -20.00 -12.16
N LEU A 251 -4.31 -20.81 -11.17
CA LEU A 251 -3.02 -20.81 -10.48
C LEU A 251 -1.96 -21.49 -11.38
N LEU A 252 -0.82 -20.79 -11.59
CA LEU A 252 0.33 -21.28 -12.36
C LEU A 252 1.34 -22.04 -11.50
#